data_09e24b501b6d7afedf86190a771bbd17
#
_entry.id   09e24b501b6d7afedf86190a771bbd17
#
_cell.length_a   1.000
_cell.length_b   1.000
_cell.length_c   1.000
_cell.angle_alpha   90.00
_cell.angle_beta   90.00
_cell.angle_gamma   90.00
#
_symmetry.space_group_name_H-M   'P 1'
#
loop_
_entity.id
_entity.type
_entity.pdbx_description
1 polymer ?
#
loop_
_entity_poly.entity_id
_entity_poly.type
_entity_poly.pdbx_seq_one_letter_code
_entity_poly.pdbx_strand_id
1 'polypeptide(L)'
;MPKYLTVASYTAEGAKGLLKEGGTARRAAVDELMKSLGGRLEAFYFAFGDNDAYVITEGPDNVTTAALSLTVSASGAVRTKTIVLLTPEEIDQAAKKTVKFRPPGS
;
A
#
# COMPACT_ATOMS: atom_id res chain seq x y z
N MET A 1 1.14 10.17 10.33
CA MET A 1 1.40 9.91 8.90
C MET A 1 0.26 9.10 8.31
N PRO A 2 -0.13 9.35 7.06
CA PRO A 2 -1.15 8.54 6.40
C PRO A 2 -0.80 7.06 6.36
N LYS A 3 -1.81 6.23 6.48
CA LYS A 3 -1.66 4.76 6.36
C LYS A 3 -2.22 4.30 5.02
N TYR A 4 -1.57 3.27 4.48
CA TYR A 4 -1.96 2.70 3.19
C TYR A 4 -1.97 1.18 3.26
N LEU A 5 -2.96 0.58 2.60
CA LEU A 5 -2.97 -0.85 2.30
C LEU A 5 -2.58 -1.01 0.84
N THR A 6 -1.47 -1.68 0.59
CA THR A 6 -1.07 -2.05 -0.76
C THR A 6 -1.38 -3.53 -0.97
N VAL A 7 -2.18 -3.81 -1.97
CA VAL A 7 -2.51 -5.17 -2.39
C VAL A 7 -1.69 -5.44 -3.65
N ALA A 8 -0.86 -6.46 -3.62
CA ALA A 8 0.10 -6.76 -4.67
C ALA A 8 -0.15 -8.11 -5.33
N SER A 9 0.04 -8.15 -6.64
CA SER A 9 0.01 -9.38 -7.42
C SER A 9 1.29 -9.45 -8.23
N TYR A 10 2.02 -10.57 -8.11
CA TYR A 10 3.27 -10.76 -8.83
C TYR A 10 3.00 -11.21 -10.26
N THR A 11 3.77 -10.67 -11.20
CA THR A 11 3.85 -11.21 -12.55
C THR A 11 4.69 -12.49 -12.51
N ALA A 12 4.78 -13.21 -13.62
CA ALA A 12 5.64 -14.40 -13.70
C ALA A 12 7.09 -14.06 -13.33
N GLU A 13 7.61 -12.92 -13.78
CA GLU A 13 8.97 -12.47 -13.43
C GLU A 13 9.11 -12.18 -11.94
N GLY A 14 8.14 -11.48 -11.36
CA GLY A 14 8.14 -11.19 -9.94
C GLY A 14 8.06 -12.45 -9.09
N ALA A 15 7.25 -13.42 -9.49
CA ALA A 15 7.14 -14.71 -8.83
C ALA A 15 8.47 -15.48 -8.86
N LYS A 16 9.17 -15.47 -9.99
CA LYS A 16 10.50 -16.09 -10.09
C LYS A 16 11.50 -15.46 -9.13
N GLY A 17 11.47 -14.12 -9.02
CA GLY A 17 12.31 -13.41 -8.06
C GLY A 17 11.99 -13.77 -6.63
N LEU A 18 10.71 -13.87 -6.29
CA LEU A 18 10.28 -14.25 -4.95
C LEU A 18 10.70 -15.70 -4.61
N LEU A 19 10.57 -16.62 -5.56
CA LEU A 19 11.05 -17.99 -5.37
C LEU A 19 12.54 -18.03 -5.07
N LYS A 20 13.31 -17.16 -5.71
CA LYS A 20 14.77 -17.10 -5.55
C LYS A 20 15.18 -16.48 -4.21
N GLU A 21 14.57 -15.35 -3.83
CA GLU A 21 15.01 -14.62 -2.64
C GLU A 21 14.26 -14.99 -1.35
N GLY A 22 13.02 -15.46 -1.48
CA GLY A 22 12.17 -15.80 -0.34
C GLY A 22 11.43 -14.62 0.27
N GLY A 23 10.47 -14.94 1.13
CA GLY A 23 9.56 -13.95 1.71
C GLY A 23 10.23 -13.02 2.71
N THR A 24 11.12 -13.53 3.54
CA THR A 24 11.81 -12.74 4.58
C THR A 24 12.69 -11.66 3.93
N ALA A 25 13.45 -12.03 2.91
CA ALA A 25 14.29 -11.06 2.18
C ALA A 25 13.43 -10.01 1.48
N ARG A 26 12.28 -10.41 0.92
CA ARG A 26 11.37 -9.48 0.28
C ARG A 26 10.79 -8.48 1.27
N ARG A 27 10.36 -8.94 2.44
CA ARG A 27 9.89 -8.06 3.50
C ARG A 27 10.97 -7.07 3.94
N ALA A 28 12.18 -7.55 4.12
CA ALA A 28 13.31 -6.69 4.51
C ALA A 28 13.59 -5.60 3.47
N ALA A 29 13.51 -5.93 2.19
CA ALA A 29 13.69 -4.97 1.11
C ALA A 29 12.61 -3.88 1.13
N VAL A 30 11.36 -4.25 1.39
CA VAL A 30 10.25 -3.30 1.49
C VAL A 30 10.41 -2.42 2.74
N ASP A 31 10.84 -3.00 3.84
CA ASP A 31 11.10 -2.25 5.08
C ASP A 31 12.16 -1.15 4.85
N GLU A 32 13.28 -1.50 4.21
CA GLU A 32 14.31 -0.53 3.86
C GLU A 32 13.80 0.56 2.90
N LEU A 33 13.02 0.15 1.91
CA LEU A 33 12.43 1.07 0.95
C LEU A 33 11.56 2.11 1.66
N MET A 34 10.69 1.67 2.56
CA MET A 34 9.83 2.58 3.31
C MET A 34 10.63 3.53 4.19
N LYS A 35 11.66 3.04 4.85
CA LYS A 35 12.55 3.87 5.65
C LYS A 35 13.24 4.94 4.80
N SER A 36 13.67 4.60 3.60
CA SER A 36 14.31 5.55 2.68
C SER A 36 13.38 6.67 2.24
N LEU A 37 12.07 6.42 2.25
CA LEU A 37 11.04 7.38 1.87
C LEU A 37 10.52 8.20 3.06
N GLY A 38 11.07 7.98 4.25
CA GLY A 38 10.59 8.64 5.46
C GLY A 38 9.32 8.04 6.02
N GLY A 39 8.99 6.82 5.59
CA GLY A 39 7.83 6.08 6.05
C GLY A 39 8.18 4.89 6.91
N ARG A 40 7.22 3.99 7.07
CA ARG A 40 7.38 2.81 7.91
C ARG A 40 6.55 1.64 7.36
N LEU A 41 7.13 0.44 7.39
CA LEU A 41 6.40 -0.79 7.15
C LEU A 41 5.73 -1.22 8.46
N GLU A 42 4.42 -1.37 8.46
CA GLU A 42 3.66 -1.80 9.63
C GLU A 42 3.39 -3.30 9.62
N ALA A 43 2.96 -3.84 8.49
CA ALA A 43 2.64 -5.26 8.36
C ALA A 43 2.87 -5.73 6.92
N PHE A 44 3.26 -7.00 6.79
CA PHE A 44 3.47 -7.61 5.49
C PHE A 44 3.06 -9.08 5.57
N TYR A 45 2.09 -9.49 4.74
CA TYR A 45 1.63 -10.87 4.67
C TYR A 45 1.49 -11.31 3.23
N PHE A 46 1.86 -12.55 2.96
CA PHE A 46 1.58 -13.21 1.68
C PHE A 46 0.24 -13.93 1.75
N ALA A 47 -0.37 -14.16 0.59
CA ALA A 47 -1.66 -14.81 0.48
C ALA A 47 -1.71 -15.71 -0.75
N PHE A 48 -2.69 -16.59 -0.78
CA PHE A 48 -3.02 -17.43 -1.94
C PHE A 48 -4.40 -17.00 -2.44
N GLY A 49 -4.54 -16.74 -3.71
CA GLY A 49 -5.81 -16.34 -4.31
C GLY A 49 -5.63 -15.25 -5.34
N ASP A 50 -6.58 -14.30 -5.38
CA ASP A 50 -6.57 -13.23 -6.38
C ASP A 50 -5.37 -12.29 -6.23
N ASN A 51 -4.88 -12.13 -5.01
CA ASN A 51 -3.74 -11.28 -4.70
C ASN A 51 -2.71 -12.06 -3.90
N ASP A 52 -1.44 -11.67 -4.04
CA ASP A 52 -0.32 -12.44 -3.49
C ASP A 52 0.26 -11.84 -2.21
N ALA A 53 0.08 -10.54 -1.98
CA ALA A 53 0.59 -9.90 -0.78
C ALA A 53 -0.32 -8.76 -0.32
N TYR A 54 -0.37 -8.57 0.99
CA TYR A 54 -1.09 -7.48 1.65
C TYR A 54 -0.10 -6.77 2.55
N VAL A 55 0.09 -5.48 2.29
CA VAL A 55 1.13 -4.69 2.95
C VAL A 55 0.52 -3.43 3.54
N ILE A 56 0.74 -3.19 4.82
CA ILE A 56 0.31 -1.97 5.47
C ILE A 56 1.54 -1.11 5.76
N THR A 57 1.50 0.13 5.28
CA THR A 57 2.59 1.09 5.44
C THR A 57 2.09 2.42 5.95
N GLU A 58 2.99 3.21 6.49
CA GLU A 58 2.80 4.63 6.74
C GLU A 58 3.74 5.39 5.83
N GLY A 59 3.23 6.40 5.14
CA GLY A 59 4.02 7.24 4.27
C GLY A 59 3.85 8.72 4.62
N PRO A 60 4.80 9.58 4.21
CA PRO A 60 4.73 11.00 4.54
C PRO A 60 3.52 11.69 3.89
N ASP A 61 3.17 11.30 2.67
CA ASP A 61 2.06 11.91 1.93
C ASP A 61 1.63 11.06 0.73
N ASN A 62 0.53 11.44 0.12
CA ASN A 62 -0.02 10.73 -1.04
C ASN A 62 0.88 10.82 -2.28
N VAL A 63 1.57 11.94 -2.47
CA VAL A 63 2.45 12.12 -3.64
C VAL A 63 3.61 11.14 -3.59
N THR A 64 4.25 10.99 -2.43
CA THR A 64 5.35 10.03 -2.24
C THR A 64 4.85 8.60 -2.44
N THR A 65 3.68 8.27 -1.92
CA THR A 65 3.08 6.94 -2.09
C THR A 65 2.74 6.66 -3.55
N ALA A 66 2.23 7.66 -4.28
CA ALA A 66 1.98 7.54 -5.70
C ALA A 66 3.27 7.31 -6.49
N ALA A 67 4.34 8.03 -6.15
CA ALA A 67 5.65 7.85 -6.77
C ALA A 67 6.17 6.43 -6.56
N LEU A 68 6.00 5.88 -5.36
CA LEU A 68 6.35 4.50 -5.05
C LEU A 68 5.56 3.53 -5.93
N SER A 69 4.24 3.69 -6.01
CA SER A 69 3.38 2.83 -6.83
C SER A 69 3.75 2.86 -8.29
N LEU A 70 4.04 4.03 -8.84
CA LEU A 70 4.47 4.18 -10.23
C LEU A 70 5.79 3.45 -10.49
N THR A 71 6.76 3.63 -9.58
CA THR A 71 8.08 3.00 -9.69
C THR A 71 7.98 1.48 -9.64
N VAL A 72 7.20 0.96 -8.70
CA VAL A 72 6.98 -0.49 -8.55
C VAL A 72 6.29 -1.06 -9.79
N SER A 73 5.24 -0.40 -10.27
CA SER A 73 4.50 -0.84 -11.46
C SER A 73 5.37 -0.81 -12.72
N ALA A 74 6.24 0.19 -12.84
CA ALA A 74 7.14 0.34 -13.98
C ALA A 74 8.17 -0.80 -14.06
N SER A 75 8.47 -1.47 -12.94
CA SER A 75 9.40 -2.60 -12.93
C SER A 75 8.88 -3.81 -13.70
N GLY A 76 7.56 -3.93 -13.88
CA GLY A 76 6.93 -5.06 -14.54
C GLY A 76 6.87 -6.33 -13.68
N ALA A 77 7.40 -6.29 -12.47
CA ALA A 77 7.44 -7.47 -11.58
C ALA A 77 6.21 -7.60 -10.69
N VAL A 78 5.53 -6.49 -10.41
CA VAL A 78 4.42 -6.44 -9.45
C VAL A 78 3.34 -5.49 -9.96
N ARG A 79 2.10 -5.92 -9.82
CA ARG A 79 0.93 -5.03 -9.96
C ARG A 79 0.43 -4.68 -8.57
N THR A 80 0.11 -3.43 -8.34
CA THR A 80 -0.35 -2.98 -7.03
C THR A 80 -1.66 -2.21 -7.11
N LYS A 81 -2.43 -2.30 -6.03
CA LYS A 81 -3.54 -1.39 -5.73
C LYS A 81 -3.25 -0.78 -4.38
N THR A 82 -3.37 0.52 -4.26
CA THR A 82 -3.12 1.23 -3.01
C THR A 82 -4.41 1.85 -2.51
N ILE A 83 -4.73 1.56 -1.26
CA ILE A 83 -5.95 2.01 -0.58
C ILE A 83 -5.51 2.87 0.59
N VAL A 84 -6.06 4.09 0.68
CA VAL A 84 -5.82 4.96 1.83
C VAL A 84 -6.64 4.44 3.01
N LEU A 85 -5.99 4.22 4.14
CA LEU A 85 -6.65 3.76 5.35
C LEU A 85 -6.82 4.93 6.32
N LEU A 86 -7.95 4.96 6.99
CA LEU A 86 -8.25 5.94 8.02
C LEU A 86 -8.36 5.25 9.37
N THR A 87 -7.82 5.89 10.40
CA THR A 87 -7.99 5.40 11.77
C THR A 87 -9.40 5.70 12.27
N PRO A 88 -9.88 4.99 13.31
CA PRO A 88 -11.16 5.35 13.95
C PRO A 88 -11.20 6.80 14.42
N GLU A 89 -10.08 7.34 14.91
CA GLU A 89 -9.97 8.73 15.36
C GLU A 89 -10.14 9.71 14.19
N GLU A 90 -9.59 9.37 13.03
CA GLU A 90 -9.79 10.18 11.82
C GLU A 90 -11.25 10.18 11.37
N ILE A 91 -11.94 9.06 11.51
CA ILE A 91 -13.37 8.98 11.23
C ILE A 91 -14.16 9.82 12.22
N ASP A 92 -13.77 9.83 13.50
CA ASP A 92 -14.38 10.72 14.49
C ASP A 92 -14.27 12.19 14.08
N GLN A 93 -13.10 12.59 13.59
CA GLN A 93 -12.87 13.94 13.09
C GLN A 93 -13.73 14.24 11.86
N ALA A 94 -13.80 13.29 10.92
CA ALA A 94 -14.60 13.44 9.72
C ALA A 94 -16.09 13.59 10.05
N ALA A 95 -16.59 12.84 11.02
CA ALA A 95 -17.98 12.89 11.45
C ALA A 95 -18.38 14.25 12.03
N LYS A 96 -17.41 15.01 12.52
CA LYS A 96 -17.64 16.36 13.07
C LYS A 96 -17.65 17.46 12.01
N LYS A 97 -17.21 17.15 10.80
CA LYS A 97 -17.21 18.13 9.72
C LYS A 97 -18.61 18.27 9.14
N THR A 98 -19.02 19.50 8.88
CA THR A 98 -20.31 19.78 8.25
C THR A 98 -20.16 19.75 6.75
N VAL A 99 -20.95 18.90 6.10
CA VAL A 99 -20.95 18.78 4.64
C VAL A 99 -22.35 19.08 4.13
N LYS A 100 -22.46 20.06 3.23
CA LYS A 100 -23.72 20.38 2.56
C LYS A 100 -23.87 19.42 1.37
N PHE A 101 -24.65 18.40 1.56
CA PHE A 101 -24.87 17.39 0.52
C PHE A 101 -26.32 17.42 0.06
N ARG A 102 -26.52 17.50 -1.25
CA ARG A 102 -27.83 17.34 -1.86
C ARG A 102 -27.88 16.00 -2.56
N PRO A 103 -28.72 15.05 -2.11
CA PRO A 103 -28.85 13.76 -2.77
C PRO A 103 -29.27 13.91 -4.23
N PRO A 104 -28.87 12.99 -5.12
CA PRO A 104 -29.30 13.02 -6.51
C PRO A 104 -30.83 13.02 -6.61
N GLY A 105 -31.39 13.92 -7.42
CA GLY A 105 -32.83 14.03 -7.63
C GLY A 105 -33.57 14.84 -6.56
N SER A 106 -32.84 15.46 -5.67
CA SER A 106 -33.44 16.32 -4.61
C SER A 106 -33.32 17.78 -4.94
#